data_1095b0072fc25a8225a15e8836c7905b
#
_entry.id   1095b0072fc25a8225a15e8836c7905b
#
_cell.length_a   1.000
_cell.length_b   1.000
_cell.length_c   1.000
_cell.angle_alpha   90.00
_cell.angle_beta   90.00
_cell.angle_gamma   90.00
#
_symmetry.space_group_name_H-M   'P 1'
#
loop_
_entity.id
_entity.type
_entity.pdbx_description
1 polymer ?
#
loop_
_entity_poly.entity_id
_entity_poly.type
_entity_poly.pdbx_seq_one_letter_code
_entity_poly.pdbx_strand_id
1 'polypeptide(L)'
;MSNLHTHDNKRSTFSGKLGYVLSAAGASVGLGNIWRFPYLAAKYGGGIFLLIYILLALTFGYTMIVAESALGRMTRKSPVGAFHAFGKAGWLSAGGWINAIIPVLIVPYYSVIGGWVIKYLIEYVRGNGKMLAADGYFSEFISNGVSTELCFILFCLFTLTIIYAGVRNGIERVSKFMMPILIVLSVLIAVYSVTRPGAIEGVKYFLVPNVKNFSWMTVVAAMGQMFYSLSIAMGILITFGSYMKKDTSLEDSTRNVEVFDTAIAIMAGLMIIPAVFAFSGGDPDTLQAGPALMFITIPKVFENMGLGTAVGILFFLLVLFAAVTSSIALTESAVSTFEDELGWSRKKATVLVGVIMIALGSLSSLGYGPLAGIQIIGMQFLDFFDFLTNSVMMPVAAMLTSLFVSRVVGVKRMEEEIMHGESTFRRKKIFIVMIKYLCPVFALIILISSVANAFGWIAM
;
A
#
# COMPACT_ATOMS: atom_id res chain seq x y z
N MET A 1 44.63 -20.01 -4.88
CA MET A 1 43.84 -20.17 -3.63
C MET A 1 43.61 -18.79 -3.06
N SER A 2 42.56 -18.13 -3.41
CA SER A 2 42.21 -16.79 -2.92
C SER A 2 41.08 -16.95 -1.90
N ASN A 3 41.37 -16.54 -0.66
CA ASN A 3 40.43 -16.49 0.45
C ASN A 3 39.25 -15.56 0.10
N LEU A 4 38.16 -16.11 -0.39
CA LEU A 4 36.87 -15.48 -0.36
C LEU A 4 36.40 -15.49 1.11
N HIS A 5 36.62 -14.37 1.81
CA HIS A 5 35.89 -14.08 3.04
C HIS A 5 34.40 -13.99 2.69
N THR A 6 33.73 -15.11 2.83
CA THR A 6 32.26 -15.14 2.90
C THR A 6 31.88 -14.44 4.19
N HIS A 7 31.55 -13.14 4.12
CA HIS A 7 30.72 -12.52 5.13
C HIS A 7 29.36 -13.23 5.07
N ASP A 8 29.21 -14.22 5.93
CA ASP A 8 27.94 -14.90 6.23
C ASP A 8 27.06 -13.90 7.00
N ASN A 9 26.59 -12.88 6.28
CA ASN A 9 25.65 -11.90 6.80
C ASN A 9 24.32 -12.64 6.98
N LYS A 10 24.13 -13.22 8.18
CA LYS A 10 22.88 -13.91 8.52
C LYS A 10 21.72 -12.97 8.27
N ARG A 11 20.97 -13.23 7.18
CA ARG A 11 19.73 -12.50 6.82
C ARG A 11 18.85 -12.40 8.07
N SER A 12 18.37 -11.19 8.39
CA SER A 12 17.41 -10.96 9.46
C SER A 12 16.20 -11.86 9.31
N THR A 13 15.58 -12.27 10.42
CA THR A 13 14.39 -13.12 10.41
C THR A 13 13.33 -12.59 11.35
N PHE A 14 12.07 -12.68 10.96
CA PHE A 14 10.94 -12.48 11.88
C PHE A 14 10.96 -13.51 13.03
N SER A 15 10.39 -13.15 14.16
CA SER A 15 10.33 -14.06 15.33
C SER A 15 9.51 -15.33 15.04
N GLY A 16 8.50 -15.23 14.15
CA GLY A 16 7.62 -16.32 13.74
C GLY A 16 6.49 -15.87 12.84
N LYS A 17 5.49 -16.71 12.63
CA LYS A 17 4.32 -16.46 11.77
C LYS A 17 3.64 -15.12 12.06
N LEU A 18 3.35 -14.82 13.33
CA LEU A 18 2.66 -13.59 13.73
C LEU A 18 3.48 -12.34 13.36
N GLY A 19 4.81 -12.38 13.53
CA GLY A 19 5.69 -11.27 13.15
C GLY A 19 5.64 -10.97 11.66
N TYR A 20 5.72 -12.00 10.82
CA TYR A 20 5.55 -11.86 9.38
C TYR A 20 4.16 -11.33 9.00
N VAL A 21 3.09 -11.98 9.50
CA VAL A 21 1.70 -11.63 9.14
C VAL A 21 1.39 -10.18 9.49
N LEU A 22 1.70 -9.72 10.71
CA LEU A 22 1.40 -8.35 11.11
C LEU A 22 2.28 -7.31 10.39
N SER A 23 3.52 -7.65 10.05
CA SER A 23 4.39 -6.76 9.27
C SER A 23 3.93 -6.67 7.81
N ALA A 24 3.59 -7.81 7.18
CA ALA A 24 3.10 -7.85 5.81
C ALA A 24 1.68 -7.25 5.68
N ALA A 25 0.79 -7.53 6.64
CA ALA A 25 -0.52 -6.89 6.71
C ALA A 25 -0.37 -5.37 6.92
N GLY A 26 0.55 -4.92 7.78
CA GLY A 26 0.84 -3.50 7.95
C GLY A 26 1.43 -2.84 6.71
N ALA A 27 2.15 -3.59 5.88
CA ALA A 27 2.58 -3.12 4.57
C ALA A 27 1.41 -2.91 3.62
N SER A 28 0.46 -3.85 3.61
CA SER A 28 -0.72 -3.83 2.72
C SER A 28 -1.77 -2.83 3.20
N VAL A 29 -2.06 -2.78 4.50
CA VAL A 29 -3.02 -1.84 5.08
C VAL A 29 -2.41 -0.44 5.13
N GLY A 30 -2.70 0.36 4.12
CA GLY A 30 -2.15 1.69 3.95
C GLY A 30 -3.21 2.75 3.61
N LEU A 31 -2.72 3.87 3.13
CA LEU A 31 -3.58 4.98 2.68
C LEU A 31 -4.53 4.53 1.56
N GLY A 32 -4.12 3.57 0.73
CA GLY A 32 -4.95 3.03 -0.34
C GLY A 32 -6.24 2.37 0.11
N ASN A 33 -6.25 1.71 1.28
CA ASN A 33 -7.45 1.13 1.87
C ASN A 33 -8.38 2.21 2.44
N ILE A 34 -7.80 3.30 2.97
CA ILE A 34 -8.56 4.28 3.74
C ILE A 34 -9.22 5.34 2.84
N TRP A 35 -8.56 5.80 1.77
CA TRP A 35 -9.18 6.80 0.91
C TRP A 35 -9.55 6.27 -0.48
N ARG A 36 -8.62 5.54 -1.15
CA ARG A 36 -8.82 5.13 -2.53
C ARG A 36 -9.91 4.08 -2.66
N PHE A 37 -9.91 3.08 -1.79
CA PHE A 37 -10.91 2.03 -1.80
C PHE A 37 -12.34 2.55 -1.61
N PRO A 38 -12.68 3.37 -0.57
CA PRO A 38 -14.03 3.92 -0.40
C PRO A 38 -14.48 4.77 -1.57
N TYR A 39 -13.58 5.60 -2.10
CA TYR A 39 -13.87 6.42 -3.28
C TYR A 39 -14.23 5.55 -4.49
N LEU A 40 -13.39 4.57 -4.82
CA LEU A 40 -13.64 3.69 -5.97
C LEU A 40 -14.88 2.82 -5.76
N ALA A 41 -15.11 2.33 -4.54
CA ALA A 41 -16.31 1.58 -4.22
C ALA A 41 -17.58 2.42 -4.43
N ALA A 42 -17.58 3.67 -3.97
CA ALA A 42 -18.71 4.56 -4.18
C ALA A 42 -18.92 4.90 -5.66
N LYS A 43 -17.87 5.23 -6.39
CA LYS A 43 -17.93 5.62 -7.80
C LYS A 43 -18.32 4.46 -8.73
N TYR A 44 -17.87 3.24 -8.43
CA TYR A 44 -18.03 2.09 -9.34
C TYR A 44 -19.03 1.03 -8.84
N GLY A 45 -20.09 1.45 -8.16
CA GLY A 45 -21.29 0.66 -7.94
C GLY A 45 -21.41 -0.01 -6.58
N GLY A 46 -20.65 0.45 -5.56
CA GLY A 46 -20.84 0.01 -4.17
C GLY A 46 -20.60 -1.48 -3.97
N GLY A 47 -21.65 -2.22 -3.63
CA GLY A 47 -21.57 -3.65 -3.32
C GLY A 47 -21.12 -4.53 -4.48
N ILE A 48 -21.38 -4.15 -5.74
CA ILE A 48 -20.87 -4.92 -6.89
C ILE A 48 -19.35 -4.73 -7.05
N PHE A 49 -18.83 -3.53 -6.79
CA PHE A 49 -17.39 -3.29 -6.74
C PHE A 49 -16.76 -4.12 -5.63
N LEU A 50 -17.34 -4.12 -4.43
CA LEU A 50 -16.84 -4.92 -3.29
C LEU A 50 -16.81 -6.41 -3.62
N LEU A 51 -17.86 -6.95 -4.24
CA LEU A 51 -17.90 -8.36 -4.64
C LEU A 51 -16.76 -8.70 -5.60
N ILE A 52 -16.56 -7.87 -6.64
CA ILE A 52 -15.49 -8.09 -7.62
C ILE A 52 -14.12 -7.95 -6.95
N TYR A 53 -13.94 -6.95 -6.08
CA TYR A 53 -12.70 -6.78 -5.33
C TYR A 53 -12.35 -8.02 -4.50
N ILE A 54 -13.32 -8.58 -3.76
CA ILE A 54 -13.11 -9.80 -2.96
C ILE A 54 -12.72 -10.99 -3.86
N LEU A 55 -13.41 -11.18 -4.99
CA LEU A 55 -13.08 -12.25 -5.94
C LEU A 55 -11.65 -12.11 -6.49
N LEU A 56 -11.24 -10.89 -6.79
CA LEU A 56 -9.86 -10.59 -7.25
C LEU A 56 -8.82 -10.78 -6.14
N ALA A 57 -9.13 -10.39 -4.91
CA ALA A 57 -8.26 -10.63 -3.76
C ALA A 57 -8.02 -12.13 -3.55
N LEU A 58 -9.10 -12.94 -3.57
CA LEU A 58 -9.05 -14.40 -3.40
C LEU A 58 -8.33 -15.15 -4.54
N THR A 59 -8.15 -14.53 -5.68
CA THR A 59 -7.55 -15.16 -6.89
C THR A 59 -6.22 -14.53 -7.27
N PHE A 60 -6.25 -13.35 -7.84
CA PHE A 60 -5.06 -12.63 -8.30
C PHE A 60 -4.20 -12.16 -7.14
N GLY A 61 -4.80 -11.49 -6.15
CA GLY A 61 -4.11 -10.98 -4.97
C GLY A 61 -3.38 -12.10 -4.22
N TYR A 62 -4.12 -13.14 -3.85
CA TYR A 62 -3.57 -14.35 -3.22
C TYR A 62 -2.37 -14.91 -4.01
N THR A 63 -2.53 -15.07 -5.33
CA THR A 63 -1.50 -15.67 -6.17
C THR A 63 -0.20 -14.86 -6.16
N MET A 64 -0.30 -13.55 -6.28
CA MET A 64 0.88 -12.68 -6.30
C MET A 64 1.55 -12.59 -4.93
N ILE A 65 0.78 -12.49 -3.83
CA ILE A 65 1.34 -12.50 -2.46
C ILE A 65 2.12 -13.80 -2.22
N VAL A 66 1.53 -14.94 -2.59
CA VAL A 66 2.19 -16.26 -2.45
C VAL A 66 3.46 -16.33 -3.31
N ALA A 67 3.37 -15.89 -4.57
CA ALA A 67 4.50 -15.95 -5.51
C ALA A 67 5.70 -15.12 -5.04
N GLU A 68 5.47 -13.86 -4.66
CA GLU A 68 6.51 -12.95 -4.21
C GLU A 68 7.11 -13.39 -2.86
N SER A 69 6.25 -13.78 -1.90
CA SER A 69 6.71 -14.24 -0.58
C SER A 69 7.50 -15.55 -0.69
N ALA A 70 7.07 -16.49 -1.53
CA ALA A 70 7.78 -17.75 -1.78
C ALA A 70 9.13 -17.48 -2.44
N LEU A 71 9.19 -16.57 -3.43
CA LEU A 71 10.43 -16.18 -4.09
C LEU A 71 11.43 -15.59 -3.10
N GLY A 72 10.97 -14.69 -2.23
CA GLY A 72 11.79 -14.11 -1.16
C GLY A 72 12.29 -15.17 -0.18
N ARG A 73 11.42 -16.07 0.31
CA ARG A 73 11.77 -17.14 1.26
C ARG A 73 12.74 -18.15 0.65
N MET A 74 12.55 -18.52 -0.61
CA MET A 74 13.41 -19.45 -1.35
C MET A 74 14.82 -18.90 -1.51
N THR A 75 14.95 -17.64 -1.89
CA THR A 75 16.23 -17.03 -2.24
C THR A 75 16.97 -16.39 -1.07
N ARG A 76 16.23 -15.98 -0.03
CA ARG A 76 16.78 -15.24 1.13
C ARG A 76 17.43 -13.91 0.72
N LYS A 77 16.95 -13.28 -0.37
CA LYS A 77 17.52 -12.05 -0.92
C LYS A 77 16.45 -10.99 -1.16
N SER A 78 16.89 -9.75 -1.35
CA SER A 78 16.09 -8.63 -1.84
C SER A 78 15.64 -8.87 -3.30
N PRO A 79 14.75 -8.04 -3.86
CA PRO A 79 14.18 -8.28 -5.19
C PRO A 79 15.22 -8.52 -6.28
N VAL A 80 16.27 -7.70 -6.37
CA VAL A 80 17.32 -7.87 -7.40
C VAL A 80 18.03 -9.21 -7.25
N GLY A 81 18.50 -9.51 -6.04
CA GLY A 81 19.18 -10.75 -5.75
C GLY A 81 18.28 -11.98 -5.93
N ALA A 82 16.98 -11.87 -5.68
CA ALA A 82 16.01 -12.94 -5.87
C ALA A 82 15.85 -13.31 -7.34
N PHE A 83 15.79 -12.34 -8.24
CA PHE A 83 15.77 -12.58 -9.68
C PHE A 83 17.11 -13.13 -10.19
N HIS A 84 18.23 -12.56 -9.75
CA HIS A 84 19.58 -12.99 -10.13
C HIS A 84 19.93 -14.42 -9.68
N ALA A 85 19.27 -14.94 -8.65
CA ALA A 85 19.46 -16.31 -8.19
C ALA A 85 19.14 -17.38 -9.27
N PHE A 86 18.34 -17.03 -10.29
CA PHE A 86 17.92 -17.93 -11.36
C PHE A 86 18.52 -17.57 -12.73
N GLY A 87 19.33 -16.54 -12.81
CA GLY A 87 20.01 -16.12 -14.01
C GLY A 87 20.23 -14.61 -14.10
N LYS A 88 21.15 -14.20 -14.99
CA LYS A 88 21.49 -12.79 -15.20
C LYS A 88 21.08 -12.27 -16.57
N ALA A 89 20.11 -12.95 -17.24
CA ALA A 89 19.57 -12.47 -18.51
C ALA A 89 19.00 -11.04 -18.33
N GLY A 90 19.14 -10.18 -19.35
CA GLY A 90 18.83 -8.75 -19.23
C GLY A 90 17.41 -8.44 -18.70
N TRP A 91 16.40 -9.17 -19.16
CA TRP A 91 15.02 -8.98 -18.69
C TRP A 91 14.78 -9.44 -17.25
N LEU A 92 15.55 -10.44 -16.75
CA LEU A 92 15.52 -10.86 -15.34
C LEU A 92 16.11 -9.77 -14.45
N SER A 93 17.25 -9.21 -14.88
CA SER A 93 17.84 -8.07 -14.18
C SER A 93 16.89 -6.88 -14.14
N ALA A 94 16.24 -6.55 -15.27
CA ALA A 94 15.23 -5.50 -15.33
C ALA A 94 14.06 -5.77 -14.39
N GLY A 95 13.53 -7.00 -14.33
CA GLY A 95 12.45 -7.39 -13.41
C GLY A 95 12.83 -7.20 -11.94
N GLY A 96 14.04 -7.60 -11.55
CA GLY A 96 14.56 -7.39 -10.20
C GLY A 96 14.72 -5.90 -9.85
N TRP A 97 15.33 -5.13 -10.73
CA TRP A 97 15.56 -3.69 -10.52
C TRP A 97 14.27 -2.87 -10.51
N ILE A 98 13.30 -3.16 -11.39
CA ILE A 98 12.01 -2.46 -11.35
C ILE A 98 11.33 -2.66 -9.99
N ASN A 99 11.25 -3.91 -9.49
CA ASN A 99 10.70 -4.20 -8.16
C ASN A 99 11.47 -3.48 -7.04
N ALA A 100 12.77 -3.27 -7.19
CA ALA A 100 13.61 -2.60 -6.19
C ALA A 100 13.52 -1.07 -6.24
N ILE A 101 13.34 -0.48 -7.43
CA ILE A 101 13.29 0.98 -7.63
C ILE A 101 11.92 1.52 -7.21
N ILE A 102 10.84 0.77 -7.44
CA ILE A 102 9.48 1.21 -7.09
C ILE A 102 9.38 1.74 -5.64
N PRO A 103 9.77 1.00 -4.59
CA PRO A 103 9.67 1.51 -3.23
C PRO A 103 10.59 2.72 -2.97
N VAL A 104 11.74 2.82 -3.65
CA VAL A 104 12.64 3.98 -3.56
C VAL A 104 11.97 5.25 -4.08
N LEU A 105 11.09 5.13 -5.09
CA LEU A 105 10.36 6.27 -5.66
C LEU A 105 9.03 6.54 -4.92
N ILE A 106 8.38 5.52 -4.37
CA ILE A 106 7.10 5.68 -3.65
C ILE A 106 7.34 6.33 -2.28
N VAL A 107 8.30 5.84 -1.49
CA VAL A 107 8.45 6.28 -0.10
C VAL A 107 8.65 7.79 0.06
N PRO A 108 9.34 8.51 -0.83
CA PRO A 108 9.46 9.96 -0.77
C PRO A 108 8.11 10.69 -0.77
N TYR A 109 7.29 10.52 -1.82
CA TYR A 109 6.01 11.23 -1.91
C TYR A 109 4.95 10.67 -0.94
N TYR A 110 4.99 9.38 -0.63
CA TYR A 110 4.14 8.76 0.38
C TYR A 110 4.35 9.38 1.77
N SER A 111 5.60 9.71 2.08
CA SER A 111 5.96 10.36 3.36
C SER A 111 5.50 11.81 3.44
N VAL A 112 5.37 12.52 2.31
CA VAL A 112 4.73 13.84 2.28
C VAL A 112 3.29 13.75 2.74
N ILE A 113 2.54 12.77 2.22
CA ILE A 113 1.16 12.54 2.64
C ILE A 113 1.10 12.13 4.13
N GLY A 114 2.04 11.30 4.59
CA GLY A 114 2.20 10.99 6.02
C GLY A 114 2.43 12.25 6.88
N GLY A 115 3.17 13.22 6.39
CA GLY A 115 3.35 14.53 7.00
C GLY A 115 2.03 15.32 7.08
N TRP A 116 1.20 15.31 6.03
CA TRP A 116 -0.13 15.93 6.07
C TRP A 116 -1.04 15.29 7.12
N VAL A 117 -0.96 13.97 7.29
CA VAL A 117 -1.70 13.25 8.34
C VAL A 117 -1.26 13.72 9.73
N ILE A 118 0.05 13.89 9.97
CA ILE A 118 0.57 14.43 11.24
C ILE A 118 -0.01 15.83 11.49
N LYS A 119 -0.02 16.72 10.49
CA LYS A 119 -0.59 18.06 10.63
C LYS A 119 -2.05 18.02 11.06
N TYR A 120 -2.87 17.23 10.38
CA TYR A 120 -4.29 17.11 10.69
C TYR A 120 -4.54 16.51 12.07
N LEU A 121 -3.79 15.49 12.46
CA LEU A 121 -3.88 14.91 13.81
C LEU A 121 -3.56 15.95 14.89
N ILE A 122 -2.48 16.73 14.72
CA ILE A 122 -2.09 17.78 15.66
C ILE A 122 -3.20 18.83 15.79
N GLU A 123 -3.77 19.28 14.68
CA GLU A 123 -4.82 20.30 14.71
C GLU A 123 -6.13 19.76 15.33
N TYR A 124 -6.48 18.50 15.09
CA TYR A 124 -7.62 17.88 15.80
C TYR A 124 -7.39 17.79 17.31
N VAL A 125 -6.18 17.41 17.75
CA VAL A 125 -5.82 17.37 19.19
C VAL A 125 -5.86 18.75 19.81
N ARG A 126 -5.55 19.82 19.05
CA ARG A 126 -5.69 21.23 19.48
C ARG A 126 -7.13 21.73 19.50
N GLY A 127 -8.09 20.95 19.03
CA GLY A 127 -9.50 21.36 18.96
C GLY A 127 -9.85 22.22 17.74
N ASN A 128 -8.99 22.26 16.72
CA ASN A 128 -9.14 23.10 15.53
C ASN A 128 -9.93 22.41 14.41
N GLY A 129 -10.88 21.50 14.73
CA GLY A 129 -11.66 20.75 13.74
C GLY A 129 -12.41 21.64 12.75
N LYS A 130 -13.01 22.75 13.23
CA LYS A 130 -13.69 23.75 12.37
C LYS A 130 -12.76 24.37 11.34
N MET A 131 -11.53 24.67 11.71
CA MET A 131 -10.53 25.22 10.81
C MET A 131 -10.17 24.22 9.71
N LEU A 132 -10.02 22.93 10.07
CA LEU A 132 -9.72 21.86 9.12
C LEU A 132 -10.86 21.62 8.10
N ALA A 133 -12.10 21.87 8.51
CA ALA A 133 -13.31 21.77 7.67
C ALA A 133 -13.53 22.99 6.79
N ALA A 134 -12.83 24.11 7.01
CA ALA A 134 -12.98 25.32 6.24
C ALA A 134 -12.52 25.17 4.79
N ASP A 135 -13.25 25.82 3.87
CA ASP A 135 -12.88 25.84 2.47
C ASP A 135 -11.50 26.48 2.26
N GLY A 136 -10.67 25.82 1.44
CA GLY A 136 -9.33 26.30 1.12
C GLY A 136 -8.23 25.96 2.13
N TYR A 137 -8.55 25.52 3.35
CA TYR A 137 -7.53 25.22 4.37
C TYR A 137 -6.48 24.21 3.87
N PHE A 138 -6.90 23.11 3.25
CA PHE A 138 -5.96 22.12 2.72
C PHE A 138 -5.06 22.72 1.64
N SER A 139 -5.63 23.47 0.70
CA SER A 139 -4.86 24.12 -0.36
C SER A 139 -3.87 25.16 0.17
N GLU A 140 -4.26 25.94 1.18
CA GLU A 140 -3.37 26.89 1.86
C GLU A 140 -2.24 26.16 2.58
N PHE A 141 -2.55 25.07 3.29
CA PHE A 141 -1.56 24.28 4.01
C PHE A 141 -0.53 23.66 3.06
N ILE A 142 -0.95 22.99 1.96
CA ILE A 142 -0.01 22.35 1.03
C ILE A 142 0.81 23.36 0.22
N SER A 143 0.32 24.58 0.07
CA SER A 143 1.06 25.69 -0.56
C SER A 143 2.10 26.32 0.37
N ASN A 144 1.97 26.12 1.68
CA ASN A 144 2.92 26.60 2.67
C ASN A 144 4.13 25.67 2.77
N GLY A 145 5.18 25.95 1.98
CA GLY A 145 6.37 25.11 1.87
C GLY A 145 7.04 24.80 3.21
N VAL A 146 7.08 25.74 4.15
CA VAL A 146 7.72 25.53 5.47
C VAL A 146 6.92 24.54 6.31
N SER A 147 5.60 24.71 6.38
CA SER A 147 4.73 23.86 7.20
C SER A 147 4.67 22.43 6.68
N THR A 148 4.56 22.26 5.35
CA THR A 148 4.53 20.93 4.74
C THR A 148 5.86 20.22 4.89
N GLU A 149 6.98 20.92 4.67
CA GLU A 149 8.32 20.34 4.76
C GLU A 149 8.66 19.87 6.18
N LEU A 150 8.32 20.67 7.19
CA LEU A 150 8.51 20.27 8.60
C LEU A 150 7.73 19.00 8.96
N CYS A 151 6.46 18.93 8.58
CA CYS A 151 5.64 17.73 8.83
C CYS A 151 6.16 16.52 8.05
N PHE A 152 6.58 16.69 6.81
CA PHE A 152 7.19 15.66 5.99
C PHE A 152 8.48 15.13 6.62
N ILE A 153 9.42 16.01 7.01
CA ILE A 153 10.68 15.60 7.65
C ILE A 153 10.40 14.86 8.96
N LEU A 154 9.43 15.32 9.76
CA LEU A 154 9.06 14.63 11.00
C LEU A 154 8.59 13.20 10.73
N PHE A 155 7.76 12.98 9.72
CA PHE A 155 7.32 11.64 9.32
C PHE A 155 8.48 10.78 8.84
N CYS A 156 9.38 11.34 8.01
CA CYS A 156 10.59 10.66 7.55
C CYS A 156 11.48 10.20 8.71
N LEU A 157 11.76 11.09 9.65
CA LEU A 157 12.60 10.77 10.81
C LEU A 157 11.99 9.65 11.67
N PHE A 158 10.67 9.69 11.85
CA PHE A 158 9.96 8.63 12.57
C PHE A 158 10.11 7.27 11.87
N THR A 159 9.86 7.22 10.55
CA THR A 159 10.04 5.99 9.75
C THR A 159 11.48 5.48 9.79
N LEU A 160 12.45 6.37 9.54
CA LEU A 160 13.88 6.01 9.51
C LEU A 160 14.40 5.51 10.85
N THR A 161 13.91 6.05 11.97
CA THR A 161 14.26 5.59 13.32
C THR A 161 13.84 4.14 13.53
N ILE A 162 12.64 3.76 13.06
CA ILE A 162 12.15 2.38 13.16
C ILE A 162 12.98 1.44 12.27
N ILE A 163 13.29 1.85 11.05
CA ILE A 163 14.12 1.08 10.13
C ILE A 163 15.53 0.87 10.69
N TYR A 164 16.11 1.91 11.28
CA TYR A 164 17.44 1.85 11.90
C TYR A 164 17.50 0.84 13.05
N ALA A 165 16.41 0.67 13.80
CA ALA A 165 16.29 -0.32 14.87
C ALA A 165 16.25 -1.78 14.37
N GLY A 166 16.06 -2.01 13.07
CA GLY A 166 16.12 -3.33 12.43
C GLY A 166 14.78 -4.05 12.30
N VAL A 167 14.82 -5.24 11.70
CA VAL A 167 13.61 -6.00 11.35
C VAL A 167 12.83 -6.42 12.61
N ARG A 168 13.49 -7.06 13.56
CA ARG A 168 12.83 -7.62 14.75
C ARG A 168 12.46 -6.56 15.79
N ASN A 169 13.41 -5.66 16.11
CA ASN A 169 13.25 -4.65 17.17
C ASN A 169 12.53 -3.39 16.69
N GLY A 170 12.58 -3.08 15.41
CA GLY A 170 11.89 -1.96 14.78
C GLY A 170 10.59 -2.43 14.12
N ILE A 171 10.67 -2.97 12.91
CA ILE A 171 9.52 -3.27 12.04
C ILE A 171 8.50 -4.18 12.74
N GLU A 172 8.93 -5.35 13.16
CA GLU A 172 8.03 -6.35 13.76
C GLU A 172 7.40 -5.86 15.06
N ARG A 173 8.20 -5.20 15.92
CA ARG A 173 7.70 -4.67 17.21
C ARG A 173 6.66 -3.58 17.00
N VAL A 174 6.92 -2.66 16.08
CA VAL A 174 5.99 -1.57 15.76
C VAL A 174 4.72 -2.12 15.11
N SER A 175 4.83 -3.04 14.16
CA SER A 175 3.66 -3.68 13.53
C SER A 175 2.81 -4.46 14.54
N LYS A 176 3.42 -5.18 15.47
CA LYS A 176 2.71 -5.88 16.56
C LYS A 176 1.95 -4.96 17.50
N PHE A 177 2.41 -3.72 17.66
CA PHE A 177 1.73 -2.71 18.48
C PHE A 177 0.66 -1.96 17.69
N MET A 178 1.00 -1.47 16.50
CA MET A 178 0.11 -0.59 15.72
C MET A 178 -1.07 -1.34 15.09
N MET A 179 -0.86 -2.57 14.57
CA MET A 179 -1.92 -3.26 13.84
C MET A 179 -3.14 -3.62 14.70
N PRO A 180 -3.02 -4.16 15.93
CA PRO A 180 -4.19 -4.37 16.78
C PRO A 180 -4.95 -3.09 17.12
N ILE A 181 -4.23 -1.99 17.39
CA ILE A 181 -4.85 -0.70 17.68
C ILE A 181 -5.59 -0.17 16.43
N LEU A 182 -4.98 -0.28 15.26
CA LEU A 182 -5.59 0.10 13.98
C LEU A 182 -6.93 -0.65 13.76
N ILE A 183 -6.98 -1.95 14.05
CA ILE A 183 -8.22 -2.74 13.96
C ILE A 183 -9.27 -2.21 14.92
N VAL A 184 -8.92 -1.98 16.18
CA VAL A 184 -9.84 -1.43 17.18
C VAL A 184 -10.38 -0.08 16.77
N LEU A 185 -9.50 0.83 16.32
CA LEU A 185 -9.90 2.15 15.82
C LEU A 185 -10.83 2.04 14.62
N SER A 186 -10.53 1.14 13.66
CA SER A 186 -11.38 0.90 12.49
C SER A 186 -12.79 0.47 12.89
N VAL A 187 -12.91 -0.45 13.85
CA VAL A 187 -14.20 -0.92 14.36
C VAL A 187 -14.97 0.22 15.04
N LEU A 188 -14.31 0.98 15.92
CA LEU A 188 -14.95 2.08 16.65
C LEU A 188 -15.51 3.15 15.69
N ILE A 189 -14.71 3.56 14.70
CA ILE A 189 -15.12 4.59 13.74
C ILE A 189 -16.21 4.06 12.80
N ALA A 190 -16.12 2.80 12.36
CA ALA A 190 -17.15 2.20 11.51
C ALA A 190 -18.49 2.09 12.25
N VAL A 191 -18.48 1.62 13.51
CA VAL A 191 -19.70 1.57 14.35
C VAL A 191 -20.28 2.98 14.52
N TYR A 192 -19.45 3.97 14.81
CA TYR A 192 -19.89 5.35 14.91
C TYR A 192 -20.52 5.82 13.59
N SER A 193 -19.90 5.58 12.44
CA SER A 193 -20.36 6.00 11.13
C SER A 193 -21.72 5.39 10.77
N VAL A 194 -21.85 4.05 10.91
CA VAL A 194 -23.08 3.33 10.52
C VAL A 194 -24.28 3.65 11.43
N THR A 195 -24.05 4.17 12.63
CA THR A 195 -25.11 4.56 13.57
C THR A 195 -25.62 5.98 13.37
N ARG A 196 -25.09 6.73 12.40
CA ARG A 196 -25.58 8.09 12.11
C ARG A 196 -26.92 8.08 11.41
N PRO A 197 -27.82 9.06 11.69
CA PRO A 197 -29.05 9.23 10.93
C PRO A 197 -28.74 9.36 9.42
N GLY A 198 -29.44 8.61 8.58
CA GLY A 198 -29.20 8.58 7.13
C GLY A 198 -28.07 7.66 6.64
N ALA A 199 -27.24 7.11 7.54
CA ALA A 199 -26.11 6.25 7.16
C ALA A 199 -26.52 4.89 6.55
N ILE A 200 -27.75 4.39 6.88
CA ILE A 200 -28.19 3.05 6.47
C ILE A 200 -28.24 2.87 4.95
N GLU A 201 -28.56 3.91 4.21
CA GLU A 201 -28.58 3.85 2.75
C GLU A 201 -27.17 3.69 2.18
N GLY A 202 -26.16 4.36 2.78
CA GLY A 202 -24.76 4.15 2.45
C GLY A 202 -24.27 2.74 2.78
N VAL A 203 -24.72 2.17 3.92
CA VAL A 203 -24.42 0.76 4.27
C VAL A 203 -25.01 -0.20 3.23
N LYS A 204 -26.26 -0.02 2.88
CA LYS A 204 -26.92 -0.85 1.84
C LYS A 204 -26.21 -0.70 0.49
N TYR A 205 -25.92 0.53 0.07
CA TYR A 205 -25.21 0.80 -1.17
C TYR A 205 -23.87 0.09 -1.24
N PHE A 206 -23.11 0.11 -0.14
CA PHE A 206 -21.78 -0.47 -0.08
C PHE A 206 -21.75 -1.99 0.06
N LEU A 207 -22.69 -2.58 0.84
CA LEU A 207 -22.66 -4.02 1.14
C LEU A 207 -23.52 -4.88 0.21
N VAL A 208 -24.59 -4.30 -0.38
CA VAL A 208 -25.52 -5.06 -1.21
C VAL A 208 -25.16 -4.96 -2.67
N PRO A 209 -24.72 -6.07 -3.31
CA PRO A 209 -24.39 -6.07 -4.74
C PRO A 209 -25.62 -5.74 -5.59
N ASN A 210 -25.53 -4.72 -6.42
CA ASN A 210 -26.56 -4.37 -7.39
C ASN A 210 -26.01 -4.49 -8.81
N VAL A 211 -26.45 -5.50 -9.54
CA VAL A 211 -25.99 -5.79 -10.90
C VAL A 211 -26.28 -4.64 -11.87
N LYS A 212 -27.30 -3.81 -11.59
CA LYS A 212 -27.59 -2.62 -12.43
C LYS A 212 -26.47 -1.58 -12.40
N ASN A 213 -25.67 -1.57 -11.32
CA ASN A 213 -24.53 -0.67 -11.17
C ASN A 213 -23.23 -1.26 -11.75
N PHE A 214 -23.29 -2.44 -12.37
CA PHE A 214 -22.13 -3.07 -12.98
C PHE A 214 -21.70 -2.33 -14.26
N SER A 215 -20.40 -2.13 -14.38
CA SER A 215 -19.74 -1.71 -15.61
C SER A 215 -18.42 -2.46 -15.80
N TRP A 216 -17.91 -2.52 -17.01
CA TRP A 216 -16.55 -3.07 -17.21
C TRP A 216 -15.50 -2.24 -16.47
N MET A 217 -15.75 -0.96 -16.28
CA MET A 217 -14.88 -0.08 -15.51
C MET A 217 -14.85 -0.45 -14.02
N THR A 218 -15.95 -1.01 -13.46
CA THR A 218 -15.95 -1.58 -12.10
C THR A 218 -14.90 -2.67 -11.94
N VAL A 219 -14.75 -3.56 -12.94
CA VAL A 219 -13.73 -4.62 -12.91
C VAL A 219 -12.32 -4.03 -12.97
N VAL A 220 -12.09 -3.09 -13.89
CA VAL A 220 -10.77 -2.45 -14.06
C VAL A 220 -10.36 -1.68 -12.81
N ALA A 221 -11.29 -0.90 -12.24
CA ALA A 221 -11.06 -0.14 -11.02
C ALA A 221 -10.79 -1.05 -9.81
N ALA A 222 -11.55 -2.16 -9.68
CA ALA A 222 -11.32 -3.15 -8.62
C ALA A 222 -9.98 -3.87 -8.78
N MET A 223 -9.56 -4.20 -10.02
CA MET A 223 -8.23 -4.76 -10.29
C MET A 223 -7.11 -3.79 -9.87
N GLY A 224 -7.20 -2.53 -10.30
CA GLY A 224 -6.22 -1.51 -9.95
C GLY A 224 -6.15 -1.25 -8.44
N GLN A 225 -7.30 -1.22 -7.76
CA GLN A 225 -7.36 -1.05 -6.30
C GLN A 225 -6.74 -2.23 -5.57
N MET A 226 -7.07 -3.45 -5.93
CA MET A 226 -6.55 -4.66 -5.29
C MET A 226 -5.03 -4.76 -5.46
N PHE A 227 -4.53 -4.42 -6.64
CA PHE A 227 -3.12 -4.40 -6.98
C PHE A 227 -2.32 -3.45 -6.07
N TYR A 228 -2.85 -2.24 -5.88
CA TYR A 228 -2.25 -1.22 -5.03
C TYR A 228 -2.36 -1.60 -3.53
N SER A 229 -3.53 -2.06 -3.10
CA SER A 229 -3.83 -2.37 -1.70
C SER A 229 -2.92 -3.47 -1.13
N LEU A 230 -2.73 -4.56 -1.85
CA LEU A 230 -1.96 -5.72 -1.40
C LEU A 230 -0.44 -5.55 -1.52
N SER A 231 0.06 -4.35 -1.86
CA SER A 231 1.50 -4.06 -2.02
C SER A 231 2.22 -5.02 -3.01
N ILE A 232 1.51 -5.44 -4.06
CA ILE A 232 2.02 -6.35 -5.09
C ILE A 232 2.98 -5.61 -6.00
N ALA A 233 4.05 -6.29 -6.42
CA ALA A 233 5.06 -5.78 -7.35
C ALA A 233 5.80 -4.51 -6.88
N MET A 234 5.92 -4.34 -5.58
CA MET A 234 6.71 -3.28 -4.94
C MET A 234 8.00 -3.82 -4.28
N GLY A 235 8.35 -5.08 -4.52
CA GLY A 235 9.49 -5.73 -3.88
C GLY A 235 9.33 -6.00 -2.38
N ILE A 236 8.30 -5.45 -1.73
CA ILE A 236 8.04 -5.58 -0.29
C ILE A 236 7.83 -7.04 0.10
N LEU A 237 6.95 -7.75 -0.61
CA LEU A 237 6.61 -9.13 -0.29
C LEU A 237 7.78 -10.09 -0.54
N ILE A 238 8.63 -9.81 -1.54
CA ILE A 238 9.89 -10.53 -1.76
C ILE A 238 10.83 -10.28 -0.57
N THR A 239 11.00 -9.02 -0.18
CA THR A 239 11.85 -8.64 0.95
C THR A 239 11.39 -9.28 2.25
N PHE A 240 10.11 -9.16 2.60
CA PHE A 240 9.54 -9.75 3.83
C PHE A 240 9.51 -11.27 3.77
N GLY A 241 9.26 -11.85 2.60
CA GLY A 241 9.40 -13.28 2.34
C GLY A 241 10.82 -13.76 2.66
N SER A 242 11.85 -12.97 2.30
CA SER A 242 13.25 -13.32 2.60
C SER A 242 13.57 -13.37 4.11
N TYR A 243 12.74 -12.75 4.94
CA TYR A 243 12.83 -12.78 6.41
C TYR A 243 11.98 -13.88 7.05
N MET A 244 11.14 -14.59 6.27
CA MET A 244 10.39 -15.73 6.78
C MET A 244 11.30 -16.90 7.13
N LYS A 245 10.99 -17.60 8.21
CA LYS A 245 11.60 -18.91 8.51
C LYS A 245 11.03 -19.98 7.59
N LYS A 246 11.82 -20.99 7.26
CA LYS A 246 11.39 -22.09 6.39
C LYS A 246 10.27 -22.96 6.98
N ASP A 247 10.24 -23.07 8.30
CA ASP A 247 9.22 -23.84 9.04
C ASP A 247 7.88 -23.10 9.17
N THR A 248 7.83 -21.81 8.78
CA THR A 248 6.60 -21.03 8.81
C THR A 248 5.72 -21.36 7.60
N SER A 249 4.46 -21.76 7.86
CA SER A 249 3.46 -21.99 6.83
C SER A 249 3.28 -20.75 5.95
N LEU A 250 3.59 -20.87 4.66
CA LEU A 250 3.53 -19.75 3.72
C LEU A 250 2.08 -19.49 3.29
N GLU A 251 1.33 -20.54 2.93
CA GLU A 251 -0.05 -20.41 2.47
C GLU A 251 -0.96 -19.82 3.57
N ASP A 252 -0.84 -20.30 4.79
CA ASP A 252 -1.61 -19.76 5.91
C ASP A 252 -1.21 -18.34 6.28
N SER A 253 0.07 -17.99 6.16
CA SER A 253 0.55 -16.64 6.46
C SER A 253 0.07 -15.64 5.42
N THR A 254 0.15 -15.98 4.14
CA THR A 254 -0.32 -15.12 3.04
C THR A 254 -1.83 -14.97 3.03
N ARG A 255 -2.57 -16.05 3.35
CA ARG A 255 -4.02 -15.97 3.55
C ARG A 255 -4.40 -15.01 4.67
N ASN A 256 -3.67 -15.01 5.78
CA ASN A 256 -3.93 -14.06 6.86
C ASN A 256 -3.68 -12.62 6.42
N VAL A 257 -2.63 -12.33 5.63
CA VAL A 257 -2.40 -11.00 5.06
C VAL A 257 -3.55 -10.57 4.16
N GLU A 258 -4.00 -11.44 3.26
CA GLU A 258 -5.15 -11.23 2.38
C GLU A 258 -6.43 -10.88 3.18
N VAL A 259 -6.72 -11.65 4.23
CA VAL A 259 -7.88 -11.44 5.10
C VAL A 259 -7.78 -10.12 5.86
N PHE A 260 -6.61 -9.80 6.41
CA PHE A 260 -6.41 -8.52 7.11
C PHE A 260 -6.61 -7.32 6.18
N ASP A 261 -6.00 -7.32 5.00
CA ASP A 261 -6.14 -6.24 4.04
C ASP A 261 -7.60 -6.04 3.60
N THR A 262 -8.24 -7.13 3.19
CA THR A 262 -9.65 -7.11 2.75
C THR A 262 -10.59 -6.65 3.87
N ALA A 263 -10.38 -7.13 5.11
CA ALA A 263 -11.19 -6.71 6.25
C ALA A 263 -11.05 -5.22 6.54
N ILE A 264 -9.82 -4.68 6.51
CA ILE A 264 -9.61 -3.24 6.72
C ILE A 264 -10.16 -2.42 5.56
N ALA A 265 -10.07 -2.87 4.30
CA ALA A 265 -10.70 -2.21 3.18
C ALA A 265 -12.23 -2.12 3.34
N ILE A 266 -12.88 -3.22 3.77
CA ILE A 266 -14.32 -3.24 4.10
C ILE A 266 -14.63 -2.29 5.25
N MET A 267 -13.82 -2.31 6.32
CA MET A 267 -14.00 -1.40 7.45
C MET A 267 -13.86 0.06 7.03
N ALA A 268 -12.89 0.39 6.17
CA ALA A 268 -12.71 1.72 5.62
C ALA A 268 -13.93 2.17 4.78
N GLY A 269 -14.49 1.26 3.97
CA GLY A 269 -15.74 1.50 3.28
C GLY A 269 -16.90 1.82 4.23
N LEU A 270 -17.02 1.05 5.34
CA LEU A 270 -18.04 1.28 6.38
C LEU A 270 -17.78 2.53 7.24
N MET A 271 -16.54 2.95 7.37
CA MET A 271 -16.19 4.22 8.05
C MET A 271 -16.61 5.44 7.23
N ILE A 272 -16.39 5.40 5.92
CA ILE A 272 -16.44 6.58 5.07
C ILE A 272 -17.74 6.69 4.29
N ILE A 273 -18.15 5.64 3.58
CA ILE A 273 -19.33 5.71 2.70
C ILE A 273 -20.63 6.05 3.48
N PRO A 274 -20.96 5.36 4.60
CA PRO A 274 -22.16 5.71 5.36
C PRO A 274 -22.14 7.12 5.95
N ALA A 275 -20.97 7.59 6.41
CA ALA A 275 -20.81 8.93 6.95
C ALA A 275 -21.04 10.01 5.89
N VAL A 276 -20.48 9.82 4.68
CA VAL A 276 -20.66 10.74 3.56
C VAL A 276 -22.10 10.73 3.07
N PHE A 277 -22.75 9.56 2.96
CA PHE A 277 -24.16 9.45 2.60
C PHE A 277 -25.07 10.16 3.61
N ALA A 278 -24.79 10.02 4.91
CA ALA A 278 -25.54 10.74 5.95
C ALA A 278 -25.37 12.27 5.84
N PHE A 279 -24.18 12.74 5.43
CA PHE A 279 -23.87 14.15 5.24
C PHE A 279 -24.44 14.74 3.94
N SER A 280 -24.36 13.99 2.82
CA SER A 280 -24.74 14.45 1.47
C SER A 280 -26.21 14.20 1.11
N GLY A 281 -26.98 13.55 1.98
CA GLY A 281 -28.34 13.12 1.63
C GLY A 281 -28.41 11.96 0.65
N GLY A 282 -27.32 11.18 0.53
CA GLY A 282 -27.26 9.96 -0.29
C GLY A 282 -26.60 10.12 -1.66
N ASP A 283 -25.89 11.21 -1.90
CA ASP A 283 -25.16 11.44 -3.17
C ASP A 283 -23.75 10.84 -3.11
N PRO A 284 -23.46 9.75 -3.86
CA PRO A 284 -22.13 9.14 -3.90
C PRO A 284 -21.08 10.03 -4.59
N ASP A 285 -21.46 10.97 -5.43
CA ASP A 285 -20.54 11.86 -6.17
C ASP A 285 -19.89 12.92 -5.27
N THR A 286 -20.35 13.06 -4.03
CA THR A 286 -19.68 13.89 -3.01
C THR A 286 -18.36 13.31 -2.50
N LEU A 287 -18.09 12.02 -2.73
CA LEU A 287 -16.79 11.42 -2.43
C LEU A 287 -15.76 11.85 -3.47
N GLN A 288 -14.90 12.76 -3.07
CA GLN A 288 -13.81 13.24 -3.94
C GLN A 288 -12.68 12.20 -4.06
N ALA A 289 -11.98 12.24 -5.19
CA ALA A 289 -10.85 11.35 -5.41
C ALA A 289 -9.59 11.76 -4.62
N GLY A 290 -8.78 10.78 -4.28
CA GLY A 290 -7.43 11.00 -3.75
C GLY A 290 -7.37 11.70 -2.39
N PRO A 291 -6.36 12.54 -2.16
CA PRO A 291 -6.17 13.25 -0.89
C PRO A 291 -7.35 14.15 -0.50
N ALA A 292 -8.09 14.68 -1.47
CA ALA A 292 -9.24 15.55 -1.21
C ALA A 292 -10.32 14.86 -0.37
N LEU A 293 -10.56 13.56 -0.56
CA LEU A 293 -11.48 12.82 0.31
C LEU A 293 -11.07 12.92 1.78
N MET A 294 -9.82 12.67 2.08
CA MET A 294 -9.33 12.57 3.46
C MET A 294 -9.10 13.94 4.11
N PHE A 295 -8.61 14.92 3.34
CA PHE A 295 -8.19 16.21 3.89
C PHE A 295 -9.21 17.35 3.68
N ILE A 296 -10.24 17.15 2.85
CA ILE A 296 -11.30 18.13 2.61
C ILE A 296 -12.66 17.57 3.03
N THR A 297 -13.08 16.45 2.42
CA THR A 297 -14.44 15.92 2.62
C THR A 297 -14.65 15.38 4.04
N ILE A 298 -13.74 14.53 4.53
CA ILE A 298 -13.88 13.89 5.85
C ILE A 298 -13.89 14.90 7.00
N PRO A 299 -13.04 15.94 7.07
CA PRO A 299 -13.15 17.00 8.09
C PRO A 299 -14.50 17.71 8.08
N LYS A 300 -15.06 18.01 6.90
CA LYS A 300 -16.42 18.61 6.79
C LYS A 300 -17.50 17.67 7.30
N VAL A 301 -17.41 16.38 6.99
CA VAL A 301 -18.35 15.36 7.49
C VAL A 301 -18.28 15.31 9.02
N PHE A 302 -17.08 15.23 9.62
CA PHE A 302 -16.93 15.15 11.06
C PHE A 302 -17.40 16.41 11.80
N GLU A 303 -17.17 17.61 11.22
CA GLU A 303 -17.65 18.86 11.83
C GLU A 303 -19.19 18.89 11.92
N ASN A 304 -19.89 18.28 10.97
CA ASN A 304 -21.36 18.19 10.97
C ASN A 304 -21.92 16.99 11.76
N MET A 305 -21.03 16.16 12.34
CA MET A 305 -21.42 14.99 13.15
C MET A 305 -21.13 15.27 14.63
N GLY A 306 -22.00 14.84 15.54
CA GLY A 306 -21.73 14.91 16.97
C GLY A 306 -20.39 14.21 17.33
N LEU A 307 -19.62 14.77 18.26
CA LEU A 307 -18.29 14.27 18.65
C LEU A 307 -17.23 14.35 17.54
N GLY A 308 -17.40 15.21 16.53
CA GLY A 308 -16.53 15.31 15.36
C GLY A 308 -15.05 15.44 15.68
N THR A 309 -14.67 16.25 16.67
CA THR A 309 -13.27 16.39 17.10
C THR A 309 -12.70 15.07 17.61
N ALA A 310 -13.44 14.34 18.47
CA ALA A 310 -12.97 13.06 19.00
C ALA A 310 -12.83 12.00 17.89
N VAL A 311 -13.81 11.91 16.99
CA VAL A 311 -13.76 11.00 15.86
C VAL A 311 -12.64 11.38 14.88
N GLY A 312 -12.41 12.68 14.67
CA GLY A 312 -11.28 13.17 13.88
C GLY A 312 -9.93 12.76 14.44
N ILE A 313 -9.73 12.85 15.76
CA ILE A 313 -8.51 12.36 16.43
C ILE A 313 -8.33 10.87 16.19
N LEU A 314 -9.37 10.05 16.43
CA LEU A 314 -9.31 8.60 16.24
C LEU A 314 -9.04 8.24 14.77
N PHE A 315 -9.67 8.93 13.84
CA PHE A 315 -9.50 8.71 12.41
C PHE A 315 -8.08 9.05 11.94
N PHE A 316 -7.56 10.25 12.26
CA PHE A 316 -6.21 10.62 11.84
C PHE A 316 -5.12 9.85 12.58
N LEU A 317 -5.38 9.35 13.80
CA LEU A 317 -4.49 8.40 14.48
C LEU A 317 -4.46 7.04 13.74
N LEU A 318 -5.62 6.53 13.34
CA LEU A 318 -5.73 5.32 12.52
C LEU A 318 -4.97 5.48 11.19
N VAL A 319 -5.19 6.59 10.50
CA VAL A 319 -4.52 6.91 9.22
C VAL A 319 -3.01 7.03 9.41
N LEU A 320 -2.56 7.64 10.50
CA LEU A 320 -1.13 7.74 10.83
C LEU A 320 -0.51 6.35 11.02
N PHE A 321 -1.17 5.45 11.72
CA PHE A 321 -0.67 4.08 11.91
C PHE A 321 -0.59 3.32 10.60
N ALA A 322 -1.61 3.42 9.74
CA ALA A 322 -1.61 2.83 8.41
C ALA A 322 -0.48 3.42 7.53
N ALA A 323 -0.30 4.74 7.56
CA ALA A 323 0.77 5.40 6.81
C ALA A 323 2.16 4.96 7.28
N VAL A 324 2.39 4.90 8.58
CA VAL A 324 3.68 4.51 9.17
C VAL A 324 4.03 3.06 8.84
N THR A 325 3.11 2.11 9.02
CA THR A 325 3.38 0.69 8.75
C THR A 325 3.70 0.42 7.29
N SER A 326 3.03 1.08 6.35
CA SER A 326 3.32 0.98 4.92
C SER A 326 4.63 1.69 4.55
N SER A 327 4.90 2.88 5.11
CA SER A 327 6.18 3.60 4.89
C SER A 327 7.38 2.79 5.38
N ILE A 328 7.27 2.12 6.53
CA ILE A 328 8.29 1.21 7.05
C ILE A 328 8.57 0.08 6.05
N ALA A 329 7.53 -0.53 5.49
CA ALA A 329 7.68 -1.65 4.57
C ALA A 329 8.34 -1.24 3.24
N LEU A 330 7.93 -0.10 2.67
CA LEU A 330 8.55 0.51 1.49
C LEU A 330 10.03 0.83 1.74
N THR A 331 10.33 1.50 2.86
CA THR A 331 11.69 1.89 3.22
C THR A 331 12.57 0.66 3.45
N GLU A 332 12.04 -0.38 4.09
CA GLU A 332 12.76 -1.64 4.31
C GLU A 332 13.11 -2.35 3.00
N SER A 333 12.19 -2.37 2.04
CA SER A 333 12.45 -2.95 0.72
C SER A 333 13.60 -2.23 0.01
N ALA A 334 13.65 -0.89 0.09
CA ALA A 334 14.73 -0.09 -0.43
C ALA A 334 16.05 -0.34 0.31
N VAL A 335 16.04 -0.30 1.64
CA VAL A 335 17.25 -0.52 2.47
C VAL A 335 17.83 -1.90 2.22
N SER A 336 16.99 -2.95 2.22
CA SER A 336 17.46 -4.32 2.01
C SER A 336 18.08 -4.54 0.63
N THR A 337 17.60 -3.80 -0.37
CA THR A 337 18.20 -3.85 -1.72
C THR A 337 19.62 -3.25 -1.71
N PHE A 338 19.83 -2.10 -1.07
CA PHE A 338 21.16 -1.52 -0.96
C PHE A 338 22.10 -2.33 -0.06
N GLU A 339 21.58 -2.97 1.01
CA GLU A 339 22.36 -3.93 1.80
C GLU A 339 22.88 -5.09 0.94
N ASP A 340 21.99 -5.70 0.12
CA ASP A 340 22.34 -6.89 -0.67
C ASP A 340 23.22 -6.55 -1.89
N GLU A 341 22.90 -5.49 -2.63
CA GLU A 341 23.58 -5.18 -3.91
C GLU A 341 24.90 -4.45 -3.71
N LEU A 342 25.00 -3.59 -2.69
CA LEU A 342 26.24 -2.84 -2.40
C LEU A 342 27.09 -3.48 -1.29
N GLY A 343 26.58 -4.52 -0.61
CA GLY A 343 27.25 -5.13 0.54
C GLY A 343 27.40 -4.17 1.73
N TRP A 344 26.51 -3.18 1.84
CA TRP A 344 26.57 -2.16 2.88
C TRP A 344 25.94 -2.63 4.19
N SER A 345 26.44 -2.05 5.30
CA SER A 345 25.75 -2.24 6.58
C SER A 345 24.38 -1.54 6.56
N ARG A 346 23.42 -2.08 7.30
CA ARG A 346 22.10 -1.52 7.47
C ARG A 346 22.11 -0.02 7.77
N LYS A 347 23.00 0.42 8.65
CA LYS A 347 23.14 1.84 9.01
C LYS A 347 23.44 2.72 7.80
N LYS A 348 24.41 2.32 6.97
CA LYS A 348 24.78 3.06 5.75
C LYS A 348 23.65 3.06 4.72
N ALA A 349 23.02 1.90 4.50
CA ALA A 349 21.88 1.79 3.59
C ALA A 349 20.69 2.63 4.06
N THR A 350 20.35 2.64 5.35
CA THR A 350 19.28 3.48 5.92
C THR A 350 19.57 4.97 5.73
N VAL A 351 20.82 5.41 5.95
CA VAL A 351 21.20 6.82 5.72
C VAL A 351 21.04 7.20 4.24
N LEU A 352 21.51 6.36 3.31
CA LEU A 352 21.35 6.62 1.88
C LEU A 352 19.88 6.73 1.49
N VAL A 353 19.05 5.75 1.91
CA VAL A 353 17.60 5.79 1.63
C VAL A 353 16.97 7.03 2.25
N GLY A 354 17.39 7.43 3.47
CA GLY A 354 16.94 8.66 4.11
C GLY A 354 17.28 9.91 3.30
N VAL A 355 18.48 10.01 2.74
CA VAL A 355 18.88 11.12 1.87
C VAL A 355 18.04 11.14 0.59
N ILE A 356 17.83 10.00 -0.05
CA ILE A 356 16.98 9.89 -1.26
C ILE A 356 15.53 10.28 -0.91
N MET A 357 15.01 9.78 0.20
CA MET A 357 13.65 10.03 0.69
C MET A 357 13.42 11.53 0.92
N ILE A 358 14.37 12.21 1.57
CA ILE A 358 14.27 13.65 1.80
C ILE A 358 14.43 14.41 0.47
N ALA A 359 15.44 14.11 -0.34
CA ALA A 359 15.69 14.84 -1.58
C ALA A 359 14.53 14.77 -2.57
N LEU A 360 14.00 13.56 -2.86
CA LEU A 360 12.87 13.38 -3.77
C LEU A 360 11.55 13.80 -3.14
N GLY A 361 11.40 13.60 -1.81
CA GLY A 361 10.19 13.99 -1.09
C GLY A 361 10.04 15.50 -0.98
N SER A 362 11.14 16.25 -0.81
CA SER A 362 11.09 17.72 -0.84
C SER A 362 10.60 18.26 -2.17
N LEU A 363 10.92 17.63 -3.32
CA LEU A 363 10.33 18.02 -4.60
C LEU A 363 8.80 17.87 -4.58
N SER A 364 8.30 16.76 -4.03
CA SER A 364 6.86 16.49 -3.90
C SER A 364 6.19 17.39 -2.85
N SER A 365 6.85 17.64 -1.71
CA SER A 365 6.36 18.49 -0.63
C SER A 365 6.23 19.95 -1.05
N LEU A 366 7.21 20.46 -1.78
CA LEU A 366 7.24 21.84 -2.27
C LEU A 366 6.52 22.03 -3.61
N GLY A 367 6.08 20.92 -4.25
CA GLY A 367 5.47 20.93 -5.58
C GLY A 367 4.15 21.69 -5.65
N TYR A 368 3.39 21.80 -4.56
CA TYR A 368 2.14 22.57 -4.51
C TYR A 368 2.33 24.02 -4.01
N GLY A 369 3.54 24.40 -3.64
CA GLY A 369 3.91 25.72 -3.13
C GLY A 369 5.03 26.37 -3.95
N PRO A 370 6.25 26.48 -3.39
CA PRO A 370 7.36 27.18 -4.06
C PRO A 370 7.74 26.61 -5.44
N LEU A 371 7.52 25.33 -5.67
CA LEU A 371 7.80 24.65 -6.94
C LEU A 371 6.57 24.42 -7.83
N ALA A 372 5.41 25.00 -7.48
CA ALA A 372 4.15 24.77 -8.19
C ALA A 372 4.20 25.11 -9.70
N GLY A 373 5.10 26.01 -10.11
CA GLY A 373 5.31 26.35 -11.52
C GLY A 373 6.08 25.30 -12.32
N ILE A 374 6.65 24.27 -11.67
CA ILE A 374 7.40 23.20 -12.33
C ILE A 374 6.53 21.95 -12.39
N GLN A 375 6.16 21.55 -13.61
CA GLN A 375 5.36 20.37 -13.87
C GLN A 375 6.07 19.42 -14.83
N ILE A 376 5.90 18.11 -14.62
CA ILE A 376 6.40 17.06 -15.51
C ILE A 376 5.19 16.43 -16.20
N ILE A 377 5.12 16.53 -17.52
CA ILE A 377 3.97 16.04 -18.33
C ILE A 377 2.63 16.64 -17.84
N GLY A 378 2.65 17.90 -17.38
CA GLY A 378 1.45 18.55 -16.85
C GLY A 378 1.04 18.13 -15.43
N MET A 379 1.87 17.34 -14.73
CA MET A 379 1.62 16.85 -13.37
C MET A 379 2.58 17.51 -12.37
N GLN A 380 2.11 17.77 -11.15
CA GLN A 380 2.98 18.12 -10.03
C GLN A 380 3.90 16.94 -9.67
N PHE A 381 4.99 17.19 -8.96
CA PHE A 381 5.98 16.15 -8.63
C PHE A 381 5.37 14.93 -7.93
N LEU A 382 4.49 15.14 -6.95
CA LEU A 382 3.81 14.05 -6.25
C LEU A 382 2.98 13.21 -7.21
N ASP A 383 2.15 13.85 -8.02
CA ASP A 383 1.26 13.19 -8.98
C ASP A 383 2.06 12.47 -10.07
N PHE A 384 3.18 13.04 -10.51
CA PHE A 384 4.08 12.43 -11.47
C PHE A 384 4.74 11.15 -10.91
N PHE A 385 5.27 11.20 -9.68
CA PHE A 385 5.87 10.00 -9.07
C PHE A 385 4.82 8.93 -8.79
N ASP A 386 3.61 9.31 -8.38
CA ASP A 386 2.48 8.38 -8.22
C ASP A 386 2.10 7.74 -9.56
N PHE A 387 1.93 8.52 -10.61
CA PHE A 387 1.67 8.02 -11.95
C PHE A 387 2.77 7.07 -12.44
N LEU A 388 4.04 7.48 -12.36
CA LEU A 388 5.17 6.70 -12.82
C LEU A 388 5.24 5.34 -12.10
N THR A 389 5.10 5.34 -10.78
CA THR A 389 5.22 4.11 -9.99
C THR A 389 3.98 3.24 -10.08
N ASN A 390 2.79 3.78 -9.79
CA ASN A 390 1.57 2.99 -9.68
C ASN A 390 0.94 2.65 -11.04
N SER A 391 0.95 3.60 -11.98
CA SER A 391 0.29 3.40 -13.27
C SER A 391 1.18 2.70 -14.31
N VAL A 392 2.52 2.82 -14.20
CA VAL A 392 3.45 2.29 -15.20
C VAL A 392 4.33 1.17 -14.60
N MET A 393 5.14 1.50 -13.58
CA MET A 393 6.20 0.58 -13.13
C MET A 393 5.64 -0.66 -12.43
N MET A 394 4.66 -0.53 -11.55
CA MET A 394 4.08 -1.66 -10.81
C MET A 394 3.41 -2.69 -11.72
N PRO A 395 2.54 -2.34 -12.68
CA PRO A 395 1.99 -3.31 -13.62
C PRO A 395 3.07 -4.02 -14.45
N VAL A 396 4.11 -3.29 -14.90
CA VAL A 396 5.25 -3.89 -15.60
C VAL A 396 6.00 -4.86 -14.69
N ALA A 397 6.26 -4.48 -13.44
CA ALA A 397 6.93 -5.35 -12.46
C ALA A 397 6.12 -6.62 -12.19
N ALA A 398 4.79 -6.53 -12.04
CA ALA A 398 3.92 -7.70 -11.83
C ALA A 398 3.91 -8.64 -13.04
N MET A 399 3.86 -8.08 -14.24
CA MET A 399 3.94 -8.87 -15.49
C MET A 399 5.28 -9.61 -15.55
N LEU A 400 6.40 -8.92 -15.30
CA LEU A 400 7.73 -9.54 -15.28
C LEU A 400 7.86 -10.58 -14.17
N THR A 401 7.34 -10.30 -12.96
CA THR A 401 7.36 -11.26 -11.84
C THR A 401 6.54 -12.50 -12.13
N SER A 402 5.34 -12.36 -12.71
CA SER A 402 4.51 -13.51 -13.06
C SER A 402 5.12 -14.36 -14.18
N LEU A 403 5.71 -13.73 -15.20
CA LEU A 403 6.46 -14.42 -16.26
C LEU A 403 7.71 -15.11 -15.70
N PHE A 404 8.44 -14.45 -14.81
CA PHE A 404 9.61 -15.01 -14.16
C PHE A 404 9.26 -16.25 -13.33
N VAL A 405 8.24 -16.15 -12.47
CA VAL A 405 7.80 -17.28 -11.64
C VAL A 405 7.28 -18.43 -12.50
N SER A 406 6.50 -18.15 -13.55
CA SER A 406 5.88 -19.19 -14.37
C SER A 406 6.84 -19.86 -15.36
N ARG A 407 7.84 -19.13 -15.91
CA ARG A 407 8.69 -19.58 -17.01
C ARG A 407 10.11 -19.92 -16.59
N VAL A 408 10.68 -19.23 -15.62
CA VAL A 408 12.09 -19.38 -15.21
C VAL A 408 12.21 -20.20 -13.93
N VAL A 409 11.54 -19.75 -12.84
CA VAL A 409 11.53 -20.52 -11.58
C VAL A 409 10.81 -21.86 -11.78
N GLY A 410 9.66 -21.80 -12.43
CA GLY A 410 8.80 -22.93 -12.71
C GLY A 410 7.85 -23.26 -11.55
N VAL A 411 6.61 -23.56 -11.91
CA VAL A 411 5.53 -23.84 -10.95
C VAL A 411 5.88 -24.98 -9.99
N LYS A 412 6.63 -25.99 -10.45
CA LYS A 412 7.01 -27.13 -9.61
C LYS A 412 7.92 -26.71 -8.45
N ARG A 413 8.94 -25.88 -8.70
CA ARG A 413 9.82 -25.35 -7.64
C ARG A 413 9.06 -24.43 -6.68
N MET A 414 8.12 -23.64 -7.21
CA MET A 414 7.25 -22.82 -6.39
C MET A 414 6.37 -23.67 -5.46
N GLU A 415 5.79 -24.76 -5.99
CA GLU A 415 5.02 -25.71 -5.20
C GLU A 415 5.87 -26.36 -4.10
N GLU A 416 7.05 -26.84 -4.43
CA GLU A 416 8.00 -27.41 -3.46
C GLU A 416 8.32 -26.42 -2.34
N GLU A 417 8.55 -25.16 -2.67
CA GLU A 417 8.80 -24.11 -1.67
C GLU A 417 7.55 -23.81 -0.83
N ILE A 418 6.37 -23.71 -1.43
CA ILE A 418 5.11 -23.44 -0.71
C ILE A 418 4.80 -24.58 0.26
N MET A 419 5.03 -25.82 -0.17
CA MET A 419 4.81 -27.02 0.62
C MET A 419 5.80 -27.19 1.79
N HIS A 420 6.86 -26.40 1.86
CA HIS A 420 7.73 -26.39 3.04
C HIS A 420 6.97 -25.94 4.29
N GLY A 421 6.79 -26.85 5.25
CA GLY A 421 6.02 -26.61 6.48
C GLY A 421 4.49 -26.76 6.32
N GLU A 422 4.04 -27.29 5.17
CA GLU A 422 2.62 -27.51 4.84
C GLU A 422 2.36 -28.96 4.45
N SER A 423 1.18 -29.46 4.76
CA SER A 423 0.74 -30.80 4.31
C SER A 423 0.05 -30.78 2.95
N THR A 424 -0.52 -29.64 2.54
CA THR A 424 -1.30 -29.49 1.31
C THR A 424 -1.21 -28.07 0.77
N PHE A 425 -1.17 -27.92 -0.55
CA PHE A 425 -1.35 -26.65 -1.23
C PHE A 425 -2.82 -26.51 -1.68
N ARG A 426 -3.65 -25.87 -0.82
CA ARG A 426 -5.12 -25.86 -0.98
C ARG A 426 -5.58 -25.16 -2.26
N ARG A 427 -4.99 -24.00 -2.60
CA ARG A 427 -5.38 -23.19 -3.77
C ARG A 427 -4.45 -23.40 -4.98
N LYS A 428 -3.79 -24.57 -5.07
CA LYS A 428 -2.84 -24.90 -6.15
C LYS A 428 -3.37 -24.65 -7.57
N LYS A 429 -4.60 -25.09 -7.86
CA LYS A 429 -5.20 -24.91 -9.20
C LYS A 429 -5.37 -23.42 -9.54
N ILE A 430 -5.85 -22.62 -8.58
CA ILE A 430 -6.00 -21.17 -8.73
C ILE A 430 -4.64 -20.54 -8.99
N PHE A 431 -3.64 -20.85 -8.15
CA PHE A 431 -2.28 -20.35 -8.29
C PHE A 431 -1.70 -20.63 -9.70
N ILE A 432 -1.83 -21.87 -10.19
CA ILE A 432 -1.27 -22.26 -11.51
C ILE A 432 -1.93 -21.49 -12.65
N VAL A 433 -3.27 -21.41 -12.65
CA VAL A 433 -4.01 -20.72 -13.73
C VAL A 433 -3.70 -19.22 -13.69
N MET A 434 -3.75 -18.64 -12.51
CA MET A 434 -3.51 -17.22 -12.34
C MET A 434 -2.08 -16.83 -12.74
N ILE A 435 -1.07 -17.48 -12.18
CA ILE A 435 0.34 -17.06 -12.41
C ILE A 435 0.79 -17.27 -13.87
N LYS A 436 0.28 -18.31 -14.53
CA LYS A 436 0.68 -18.62 -15.92
C LYS A 436 -0.03 -17.75 -16.97
N TYR A 437 -1.30 -17.42 -16.74
CA TYR A 437 -2.15 -16.86 -17.78
C TYR A 437 -2.80 -15.53 -17.38
N LEU A 438 -3.47 -15.49 -16.24
CA LEU A 438 -4.31 -14.33 -15.89
C LEU A 438 -3.53 -13.18 -15.27
N CYS A 439 -2.52 -13.43 -14.42
CA CYS A 439 -1.73 -12.37 -13.82
C CYS A 439 -1.02 -11.47 -14.85
N PRO A 440 -0.33 -12.00 -15.87
CA PRO A 440 0.26 -11.16 -16.91
C PRO A 440 -0.79 -10.34 -17.69
N VAL A 441 -1.95 -10.94 -17.98
CA VAL A 441 -3.05 -10.28 -18.72
C VAL A 441 -3.66 -9.16 -17.86
N PHE A 442 -3.93 -9.41 -16.59
CA PHE A 442 -4.48 -8.41 -15.69
C PHE A 442 -3.50 -7.23 -15.49
N ALA A 443 -2.22 -7.53 -15.32
CA ALA A 443 -1.20 -6.48 -15.24
C ALA A 443 -1.14 -5.62 -16.52
N LEU A 444 -1.29 -6.24 -17.70
CA LEU A 444 -1.35 -5.51 -18.97
C LEU A 444 -2.61 -4.63 -19.06
N ILE A 445 -3.78 -5.14 -18.66
CA ILE A 445 -5.02 -4.37 -18.62
C ILE A 445 -4.88 -3.16 -17.68
N ILE A 446 -4.32 -3.36 -16.49
CA ILE A 446 -4.08 -2.28 -15.53
C ILE A 446 -3.13 -1.24 -16.13
N LEU A 447 -2.03 -1.65 -16.77
CA LEU A 447 -1.09 -0.75 -17.41
C LEU A 447 -1.79 0.12 -18.47
N ILE A 448 -2.50 -0.50 -19.41
CA ILE A 448 -3.15 0.22 -20.50
C ILE A 448 -4.23 1.16 -19.96
N SER A 449 -5.08 0.70 -19.03
CA SER A 449 -6.17 1.51 -18.48
C SER A 449 -5.65 2.67 -17.63
N SER A 450 -4.63 2.44 -16.80
CA SER A 450 -4.05 3.50 -15.96
C SER A 450 -3.36 4.57 -16.78
N VAL A 451 -2.62 4.19 -17.83
CA VAL A 451 -2.00 5.14 -18.76
C VAL A 451 -3.08 5.90 -19.53
N ALA A 452 -4.10 5.21 -20.07
CA ALA A 452 -5.20 5.84 -20.80
C ALA A 452 -5.97 6.85 -19.91
N ASN A 453 -6.19 6.53 -18.63
CA ASN A 453 -6.79 7.45 -17.67
C ASN A 453 -5.91 8.68 -17.40
N ALA A 454 -4.61 8.49 -17.22
CA ALA A 454 -3.68 9.59 -16.94
C ALA A 454 -3.62 10.62 -18.09
N PHE A 455 -3.79 10.17 -19.32
CA PHE A 455 -3.87 11.04 -20.52
C PHE A 455 -5.29 11.47 -20.88
N GLY A 456 -6.30 11.16 -20.06
CA GLY A 456 -7.68 11.56 -20.28
C GLY A 456 -8.38 10.85 -21.44
N TRP A 457 -7.85 9.73 -21.94
CA TRP A 457 -8.48 8.94 -23.01
C TRP A 457 -9.67 8.14 -22.50
N ILE A 458 -9.67 7.81 -21.23
CA ILE A 458 -10.78 7.20 -20.49
C ILE A 458 -10.91 7.90 -19.12
N ALA A 459 -12.12 7.92 -18.54
CA ALA A 459 -12.34 8.43 -17.19
C ALA A 459 -12.43 7.25 -16.20
N MET A 460 -11.50 7.18 -15.26
CA MET A 460 -11.47 6.19 -14.15
C MET A 460 -11.68 6.85 -12.81
#